data_c0fd80d7b13f2891a72e28681e12fb5e
#
_entry.id   c0fd80d7b13f2891a72e28681e12fb5e
#
_cell.length_a   1.000
_cell.length_b   1.000
_cell.length_c   1.000
_cell.angle_alpha   90.00
_cell.angle_beta   90.00
_cell.angle_gamma   90.00
#
_symmetry.space_group_name_H-M   'P 1'
#
loop_
_entity.id
_entity.type
_entity.pdbx_description
1 polymer ?
#
loop_
_entity_poly.entity_id
_entity_poly.type
_entity_poly.pdbx_seq_one_letter_code
_entity_poly.pdbx_strand_id
1 'polypeptide(L)'
;MALLGPIGVEPRGTDLVAVCFNAMASPCEVLLRASHLSAARELGECAAAEAWRIEEKYSRYRADSVISHLHAHRGVPIEVDEETASLLDFAQRCHRISDGMFDITSGVLRRAWTFDGSDHLPKPDAVAALLPYIGFEKLRWQSPTIELPDGMELDLGGIGKEYAVDRAYELLSKKAPGPFLVNFGGDLRASGPPPNGFWQVGIEKPGRERDACMILHLKHGALATSGDSRRFLLRDGLRYGHVLNPKTGWPVLHAPRSVTVAASSCTEAGMLSTLAILQGAKAREFLNEQAVRHWVLE
;
A
#
# COMPACT_ATOMS: atom_id res chain seq x y z
N MET A 1 -12.23 -19.91 -11.06
CA MET A 1 -12.94 -19.22 -9.98
C MET A 1 -12.01 -19.26 -8.77
N ALA A 2 -11.35 -18.15 -8.43
CA ALA A 2 -10.58 -18.05 -7.19
C ALA A 2 -11.58 -18.28 -6.04
N LEU A 3 -11.20 -19.12 -5.08
CA LEU A 3 -11.96 -19.30 -3.83
C LEU A 3 -11.92 -17.94 -3.11
N LEU A 4 -13.01 -17.19 -3.23
CA LEU A 4 -13.24 -15.99 -2.45
C LEU A 4 -13.10 -16.40 -0.97
N GLY A 5 -12.23 -15.72 -0.23
CA GLY A 5 -11.99 -16.02 1.17
C GLY A 5 -13.27 -15.85 2.01
N PRO A 6 -13.36 -16.47 3.20
CA PRO A 6 -14.52 -16.32 4.06
C PRO A 6 -14.71 -14.87 4.48
N ILE A 7 -15.97 -14.40 4.41
CA ILE A 7 -16.38 -13.09 4.90
C ILE A 7 -17.06 -13.27 6.25
N GLY A 8 -16.45 -12.68 7.29
CA GLY A 8 -17.02 -12.56 8.63
C GLY A 8 -17.87 -11.30 8.77
N VAL A 9 -18.97 -11.38 9.53
CA VAL A 9 -19.80 -10.21 9.87
C VAL A 9 -20.00 -10.22 11.38
N GLU A 10 -19.55 -9.15 12.02
CA GLU A 10 -19.54 -9.05 13.49
C GLU A 10 -20.10 -7.70 13.95
N PRO A 11 -21.01 -7.69 14.95
CA PRO A 11 -21.40 -6.46 15.62
C PRO A 11 -20.19 -5.79 16.30
N ARG A 12 -20.13 -4.46 16.22
CA ARG A 12 -19.14 -3.62 16.91
C ARG A 12 -19.86 -2.58 17.77
N GLY A 13 -20.13 -2.94 19.03
CA GLY A 13 -20.97 -2.14 19.91
C GLY A 13 -22.45 -2.17 19.48
N THR A 14 -23.19 -1.07 19.74
CA THR A 14 -24.63 -1.00 19.48
C THR A 14 -25.02 -0.59 18.08
N ASP A 15 -24.15 0.16 17.38
CA ASP A 15 -24.53 0.88 16.15
C ASP A 15 -23.64 0.56 14.92
N LEU A 16 -22.59 -0.22 15.11
CA LEU A 16 -21.63 -0.53 14.05
C LEU A 16 -21.56 -2.03 13.80
N VAL A 17 -21.26 -2.36 12.56
CA VAL A 17 -20.98 -3.72 12.09
C VAL A 17 -19.64 -3.72 11.39
N ALA A 18 -18.80 -4.70 11.73
CA ALA A 18 -17.57 -4.98 11.01
C ALA A 18 -17.82 -6.11 10.01
N VAL A 19 -17.41 -5.89 8.77
CA VAL A 19 -17.31 -6.95 7.75
C VAL A 19 -15.85 -7.22 7.50
N CYS A 20 -15.39 -8.43 7.85
CA CYS A 20 -13.98 -8.82 7.85
C CYS A 20 -13.70 -9.85 6.76
N PHE A 21 -12.57 -9.69 6.07
CA PHE A 21 -12.07 -10.61 5.05
C PHE A 21 -10.54 -10.50 4.94
N ASN A 22 -9.92 -11.30 4.08
CA ASN A 22 -8.50 -11.18 3.78
C ASN A 22 -8.30 -10.85 2.29
N ALA A 23 -7.41 -9.91 2.00
CA ALA A 23 -6.96 -9.57 0.65
C ALA A 23 -5.54 -8.99 0.73
N MET A 24 -4.78 -9.13 -0.37
CA MET A 24 -3.42 -8.56 -0.49
C MET A 24 -2.51 -8.91 0.70
N ALA A 25 -2.58 -10.17 1.13
CA ALA A 25 -1.85 -10.73 2.28
C ALA A 25 -2.07 -9.97 3.60
N SER A 26 -3.23 -9.33 3.78
CA SER A 26 -3.57 -8.53 4.95
C SER A 26 -5.00 -8.79 5.42
N PRO A 27 -5.26 -8.67 6.74
CA PRO A 27 -6.63 -8.60 7.23
C PRO A 27 -7.26 -7.28 6.77
N CYS A 28 -8.49 -7.37 6.29
CA CYS A 28 -9.28 -6.25 5.80
C CYS A 28 -10.60 -6.18 6.56
N GLU A 29 -11.07 -4.98 6.82
CA GLU A 29 -12.39 -4.77 7.42
C GLU A 29 -13.07 -3.53 6.83
N VAL A 30 -14.40 -3.58 6.82
CA VAL A 30 -15.25 -2.43 6.59
C VAL A 30 -16.11 -2.24 7.83
N LEU A 31 -15.97 -1.10 8.49
CA LEU A 31 -16.82 -0.68 9.59
C LEU A 31 -17.92 0.21 9.03
N LEU A 32 -19.16 -0.11 9.32
CA LEU A 32 -20.29 0.66 8.81
C LEU A 32 -21.51 0.58 9.74
N ARG A 33 -22.40 1.56 9.60
CA ARG A 33 -23.72 1.49 10.21
C ARG A 33 -24.67 0.79 9.26
N ALA A 34 -25.33 -0.25 9.73
CA ALA A 34 -26.35 -0.96 8.95
C ALA A 34 -27.56 -1.31 9.83
N SER A 35 -28.74 -1.27 9.24
CA SER A 35 -29.99 -1.63 9.91
C SER A 35 -30.07 -3.14 10.22
N HIS A 36 -29.41 -3.95 9.40
CA HIS A 36 -29.39 -5.41 9.49
C HIS A 36 -28.02 -5.96 9.09
N LEU A 37 -27.61 -7.10 9.68
CA LEU A 37 -26.35 -7.77 9.34
C LEU A 37 -26.26 -8.19 7.86
N SER A 38 -27.38 -8.51 7.22
CA SER A 38 -27.42 -8.83 5.80
C SER A 38 -27.04 -7.64 4.91
N ALA A 39 -27.57 -6.44 5.21
CA ALA A 39 -27.23 -5.22 4.49
C ALA A 39 -25.74 -4.85 4.69
N ALA A 40 -25.20 -5.04 5.90
CA ALA A 40 -23.79 -4.87 6.15
C ALA A 40 -22.95 -5.85 5.34
N ARG A 41 -23.35 -7.12 5.29
CA ARG A 41 -22.69 -8.17 4.49
C ARG A 41 -22.61 -7.79 3.01
N GLU A 42 -23.73 -7.36 2.41
CA GLU A 42 -23.78 -6.98 0.99
C GLU A 42 -22.81 -5.82 0.67
N LEU A 43 -22.73 -4.82 1.52
CA LEU A 43 -21.78 -3.71 1.37
C LEU A 43 -20.32 -4.18 1.54
N GLY A 44 -20.06 -5.00 2.54
CA GLY A 44 -18.75 -5.58 2.77
C GLY A 44 -18.30 -6.51 1.62
N GLU A 45 -19.23 -7.31 1.05
CA GLU A 45 -18.99 -8.15 -0.13
C GLU A 45 -18.61 -7.30 -1.36
N CYS A 46 -19.21 -6.14 -1.54
CA CYS A 46 -18.81 -5.20 -2.59
C CYS A 46 -17.36 -4.71 -2.41
N ALA A 47 -16.97 -4.35 -1.17
CA ALA A 47 -15.60 -3.92 -0.88
C ALA A 47 -14.59 -5.07 -1.03
N ALA A 48 -14.93 -6.26 -0.55
CA ALA A 48 -14.09 -7.46 -0.67
C ALA A 48 -13.88 -7.85 -2.13
N ALA A 49 -14.95 -7.86 -2.93
CA ALA A 49 -14.88 -8.17 -4.36
C ALA A 49 -13.95 -7.21 -5.10
N GLU A 50 -14.00 -5.91 -4.78
CA GLU A 50 -13.11 -4.91 -5.38
C GLU A 50 -11.65 -5.11 -4.93
N ALA A 51 -11.40 -5.39 -3.65
CA ALA A 51 -10.07 -5.69 -3.14
C ALA A 51 -9.46 -6.92 -3.83
N TRP A 52 -10.22 -8.01 -3.97
CA TRP A 52 -9.79 -9.22 -4.66
C TRP A 52 -9.57 -8.99 -6.15
N ARG A 53 -10.44 -8.21 -6.82
CA ARG A 53 -10.28 -7.84 -8.23
C ARG A 53 -8.96 -7.11 -8.47
N ILE A 54 -8.62 -6.15 -7.59
CA ILE A 54 -7.37 -5.39 -7.67
C ILE A 54 -6.16 -6.28 -7.38
N GLU A 55 -6.26 -7.17 -6.38
CA GLU A 55 -5.23 -8.16 -6.10
C GLU A 55 -5.01 -9.10 -7.30
N GLU A 56 -6.08 -9.62 -7.89
CA GLU A 56 -6.02 -10.47 -9.08
C GLU A 56 -5.38 -9.75 -10.26
N LYS A 57 -5.79 -8.51 -10.51
CA LYS A 57 -5.32 -7.72 -11.64
C LYS A 57 -3.85 -7.30 -11.54
N TYR A 58 -3.37 -6.94 -10.35
CA TYR A 58 -2.07 -6.29 -10.18
C TYR A 58 -1.04 -7.06 -9.36
N SER A 59 -1.38 -8.22 -8.83
CA SER A 59 -0.43 -9.02 -8.06
C SER A 59 0.69 -9.56 -8.96
N ARG A 60 1.93 -9.22 -8.63
CA ARG A 60 3.11 -9.79 -9.29
C ARG A 60 3.34 -11.29 -9.00
N TYR A 61 2.57 -11.86 -8.07
CA TYR A 61 2.67 -13.27 -7.68
C TYR A 61 1.68 -14.15 -8.43
N ARG A 62 0.73 -13.58 -9.14
CA ARG A 62 -0.28 -14.29 -9.93
C ARG A 62 0.13 -14.33 -11.39
N ALA A 63 0.10 -15.52 -12.00
CA ALA A 63 0.47 -15.71 -13.40
C ALA A 63 -0.51 -15.05 -14.39
N ASP A 64 -1.77 -14.86 -13.97
CA ASP A 64 -2.88 -14.29 -14.75
C ASP A 64 -3.06 -12.77 -14.57
N SER A 65 -2.19 -12.11 -13.84
CA SER A 65 -2.25 -10.67 -13.61
C SER A 65 -1.70 -9.86 -14.81
N VAL A 66 -2.14 -8.59 -14.90
CA VAL A 66 -1.59 -7.62 -15.88
C VAL A 66 -0.07 -7.46 -15.69
N ILE A 67 0.41 -7.41 -14.45
CA ILE A 67 1.85 -7.28 -14.14
C ILE A 67 2.62 -8.49 -14.68
N SER A 68 2.14 -9.70 -14.47
CA SER A 68 2.78 -10.92 -14.99
C SER A 68 2.71 -11.00 -16.52
N HIS A 69 1.61 -10.52 -17.12
CA HIS A 69 1.49 -10.43 -18.57
C HIS A 69 2.56 -9.48 -19.15
N LEU A 70 2.75 -8.29 -18.56
CA LEU A 70 3.80 -7.35 -18.96
C LEU A 70 5.20 -7.96 -18.80
N HIS A 71 5.44 -8.69 -17.70
CA HIS A 71 6.70 -9.38 -17.47
C HIS A 71 6.97 -10.52 -18.47
N ALA A 72 5.94 -11.17 -19.00
CA ALA A 72 6.09 -12.23 -19.99
C ALA A 72 6.37 -11.68 -21.41
N HIS A 73 6.02 -10.42 -21.68
CA HIS A 73 6.10 -9.80 -23.02
C HIS A 73 7.06 -8.60 -23.06
N ARG A 74 8.21 -8.73 -22.40
CA ARG A 74 9.24 -7.68 -22.44
C ARG A 74 9.69 -7.39 -23.87
N GLY A 75 10.00 -6.11 -24.14
CA GLY A 75 10.38 -5.64 -25.47
C GLY A 75 9.23 -5.53 -26.48
N VAL A 76 7.99 -5.83 -26.05
CA VAL A 76 6.79 -5.73 -26.91
C VAL A 76 5.91 -4.61 -26.38
N PRO A 77 5.51 -3.63 -27.21
CA PRO A 77 4.51 -2.62 -26.84
C PRO A 77 3.15 -3.29 -26.55
N ILE A 78 2.56 -2.98 -25.40
CA ILE A 78 1.27 -3.51 -24.95
C ILE A 78 0.36 -2.33 -24.61
N GLU A 79 -0.85 -2.34 -25.16
CA GLU A 79 -1.91 -1.44 -24.75
C GLU A 79 -2.57 -1.96 -23.47
N VAL A 80 -2.63 -1.11 -22.45
CA VAL A 80 -3.29 -1.42 -21.18
C VAL A 80 -4.64 -0.71 -21.07
N ASP A 81 -5.51 -1.23 -20.22
CA ASP A 81 -6.80 -0.58 -19.97
C ASP A 81 -6.65 0.76 -19.20
N GLU A 82 -7.73 1.55 -19.20
CA GLU A 82 -7.77 2.90 -18.61
C GLU A 82 -7.38 2.92 -17.12
N GLU A 83 -7.80 1.92 -16.34
CA GLU A 83 -7.47 1.83 -14.92
C GLU A 83 -5.96 1.60 -14.73
N THR A 84 -5.38 0.70 -15.50
CA THR A 84 -3.93 0.41 -15.48
C THR A 84 -3.14 1.63 -15.98
N ALA A 85 -3.61 2.29 -17.04
CA ALA A 85 -2.99 3.51 -17.54
C ALA A 85 -2.97 4.61 -16.48
N SER A 86 -4.09 4.82 -15.78
CA SER A 86 -4.19 5.80 -14.69
C SER A 86 -3.22 5.51 -13.53
N LEU A 87 -3.02 4.24 -13.17
CA LEU A 87 -2.05 3.85 -12.14
C LEU A 87 -0.60 4.04 -12.59
N LEU A 88 -0.29 3.77 -13.86
CA LEU A 88 1.04 4.02 -14.42
C LEU A 88 1.35 5.52 -14.50
N ASP A 89 0.38 6.33 -14.90
CA ASP A 89 0.49 7.80 -14.89
C ASP A 89 0.69 8.34 -13.48
N PHE A 90 -0.02 7.78 -12.49
CA PHE A 90 0.19 8.13 -11.09
C PHE A 90 1.61 7.74 -10.64
N ALA A 91 2.06 6.52 -10.93
CA ALA A 91 3.42 6.07 -10.60
C ALA A 91 4.49 6.94 -11.26
N GLN A 92 4.30 7.34 -12.52
CA GLN A 92 5.19 8.27 -13.22
C GLN A 92 5.28 9.64 -12.53
N ARG A 93 4.12 10.18 -12.09
CA ARG A 93 4.11 11.43 -11.33
C ARG A 93 4.85 11.29 -10.00
N CYS A 94 4.61 10.20 -9.26
CA CYS A 94 5.32 9.91 -8.00
C CYS A 94 6.83 9.79 -8.22
N HIS A 95 7.26 9.07 -9.25
CA HIS A 95 8.67 8.97 -9.63
C HIS A 95 9.28 10.36 -9.88
N ARG A 96 8.62 11.18 -10.69
CA ARG A 96 9.12 12.52 -11.05
C ARG A 96 9.20 13.48 -9.85
N ILE A 97 8.16 13.57 -9.03
CA ILE A 97 8.14 14.50 -7.87
C ILE A 97 9.06 14.06 -6.73
N SER A 98 9.43 12.78 -6.69
CA SER A 98 10.33 12.21 -5.68
C SER A 98 11.78 12.09 -6.15
N ASP A 99 12.11 12.65 -7.31
CA ASP A 99 13.43 12.49 -7.92
C ASP A 99 13.84 10.99 -8.01
N GLY A 100 12.91 10.14 -8.43
CA GLY A 100 13.12 8.70 -8.59
C GLY A 100 13.20 7.90 -7.29
N MET A 101 12.91 8.50 -6.13
CA MET A 101 12.88 7.76 -4.86
C MET A 101 11.65 6.86 -4.73
N PHE A 102 10.56 7.18 -5.40
CA PHE A 102 9.44 6.27 -5.59
C PHE A 102 9.52 5.69 -7.00
N ASP A 103 9.77 4.40 -7.12
CA ASP A 103 9.93 3.76 -8.42
C ASP A 103 9.34 2.34 -8.44
N ILE A 104 8.30 2.15 -9.25
CA ILE A 104 7.63 0.85 -9.40
C ILE A 104 8.51 -0.20 -10.11
N THR A 105 9.61 0.21 -10.76
CA THR A 105 10.57 -0.71 -11.38
C THR A 105 11.55 -1.31 -10.37
N SER A 106 11.58 -0.80 -9.14
CA SER A 106 12.40 -1.34 -8.05
C SER A 106 11.99 -2.76 -7.61
N GLY A 107 10.86 -3.25 -8.11
CA GLY A 107 10.39 -4.62 -7.90
C GLY A 107 11.41 -5.70 -8.25
N VAL A 108 12.34 -5.42 -9.17
CA VAL A 108 13.43 -6.32 -9.55
C VAL A 108 14.35 -6.68 -8.38
N LEU A 109 14.46 -5.81 -7.36
CA LEU A 109 15.31 -6.02 -6.18
C LEU A 109 14.90 -7.25 -5.37
N ARG A 110 13.68 -7.77 -5.51
CA ARG A 110 13.25 -9.03 -4.90
C ARG A 110 14.08 -10.25 -5.33
N ARG A 111 14.83 -10.14 -6.41
CA ARG A 111 15.75 -11.21 -6.84
C ARG A 111 16.96 -11.35 -5.90
N ALA A 112 17.31 -10.28 -5.19
CA ALA A 112 18.40 -10.27 -4.20
C ALA A 112 17.88 -10.25 -2.76
N TRP A 113 16.73 -9.58 -2.49
CA TRP A 113 16.22 -9.38 -1.15
C TRP A 113 15.09 -10.34 -0.80
N THR A 114 15.21 -10.99 0.37
CA THR A 114 14.14 -11.80 0.99
C THR A 114 13.98 -11.34 2.44
N PHE A 115 12.84 -10.73 2.77
CA PHE A 115 12.56 -10.16 4.11
C PHE A 115 11.78 -11.18 4.95
N ASP A 116 12.46 -12.17 5.50
CA ASP A 116 11.93 -13.30 6.26
C ASP A 116 12.25 -13.25 7.76
N GLY A 117 12.81 -12.13 8.23
CA GLY A 117 13.22 -11.94 9.62
C GLY A 117 14.60 -12.52 9.97
N SER A 118 15.28 -13.16 9.00
CA SER A 118 16.64 -13.68 9.17
C SER A 118 17.71 -12.59 9.21
N ASP A 119 18.98 -12.99 9.28
CA ASP A 119 20.15 -12.11 9.18
C ASP A 119 20.85 -12.16 7.81
N HIS A 120 20.23 -12.84 6.82
CA HIS A 120 20.80 -13.07 5.51
C HIS A 120 20.69 -11.85 4.59
N LEU A 121 21.72 -11.00 4.59
CA LEU A 121 21.81 -9.90 3.63
C LEU A 121 22.28 -10.39 2.26
N PRO A 122 21.78 -9.81 1.17
CA PRO A 122 22.28 -10.10 -0.16
C PRO A 122 23.75 -9.65 -0.32
N LYS A 123 24.46 -10.29 -1.25
CA LYS A 123 25.81 -9.83 -1.62
C LYS A 123 25.70 -8.47 -2.31
N PRO A 124 26.60 -7.51 -2.03
CA PRO A 124 26.58 -6.19 -2.67
C PRO A 124 26.59 -6.25 -4.19
N ASP A 125 27.39 -7.14 -4.77
CA ASP A 125 27.45 -7.31 -6.22
C ASP A 125 26.14 -7.82 -6.81
N ALA A 126 25.39 -8.67 -6.10
CA ALA A 126 24.08 -9.14 -6.53
C ALA A 126 23.06 -8.00 -6.56
N VAL A 127 23.11 -7.07 -5.60
CA VAL A 127 22.26 -5.86 -5.59
C VAL A 127 22.69 -4.92 -6.70
N ALA A 128 23.99 -4.64 -6.84
CA ALA A 128 24.53 -3.75 -7.86
C ALA A 128 24.18 -4.20 -9.29
N ALA A 129 24.18 -5.52 -9.54
CA ALA A 129 23.80 -6.10 -10.85
C ALA A 129 22.32 -5.84 -11.23
N LEU A 130 21.45 -5.50 -10.26
CA LEU A 130 20.04 -5.22 -10.51
C LEU A 130 19.75 -3.73 -10.75
N LEU A 131 20.61 -2.81 -10.32
CA LEU A 131 20.40 -1.36 -10.47
C LEU A 131 20.20 -0.90 -11.93
N PRO A 132 20.88 -1.48 -12.94
CA PRO A 132 20.63 -1.12 -14.34
C PRO A 132 19.18 -1.34 -14.81
N TYR A 133 18.42 -2.22 -14.13
CA TYR A 133 17.03 -2.54 -14.46
C TYR A 133 16.01 -1.69 -13.68
N ILE A 134 16.46 -0.67 -12.94
CA ILE A 134 15.62 0.25 -12.17
C ILE A 134 15.65 1.62 -12.83
N GLY A 135 14.51 2.26 -12.93
CA GLY A 135 14.29 3.60 -13.47
C GLY A 135 13.05 3.65 -14.33
N PHE A 136 12.01 4.38 -13.85
CA PHE A 136 10.77 4.56 -14.61
C PHE A 136 11.02 5.20 -15.98
N GLU A 137 12.02 6.07 -16.10
CA GLU A 137 12.45 6.73 -17.34
C GLU A 137 12.97 5.76 -18.42
N LYS A 138 13.28 4.52 -18.04
CA LYS A 138 13.70 3.46 -18.97
C LYS A 138 12.50 2.75 -19.62
N LEU A 139 11.31 2.87 -19.00
CA LEU A 139 10.07 2.36 -19.60
C LEU A 139 9.70 3.20 -20.81
N ARG A 140 9.28 2.56 -21.88
CA ARG A 140 8.62 3.27 -22.97
C ARG A 140 7.15 3.39 -22.65
N TRP A 141 6.79 4.42 -21.88
CA TRP A 141 5.42 4.69 -21.47
C TRP A 141 4.84 5.88 -22.21
N GLN A 142 3.82 5.63 -23.01
CA GLN A 142 2.99 6.64 -23.66
C GLN A 142 1.54 6.15 -23.59
N SER A 143 0.78 6.67 -22.63
CA SER A 143 -0.57 6.22 -22.34
C SER A 143 -1.43 6.08 -23.61
N PRO A 144 -2.08 4.94 -23.84
CA PRO A 144 -2.19 3.77 -22.97
C PRO A 144 -1.17 2.65 -23.26
N THR A 145 -0.09 2.91 -23.99
CA THR A 145 0.88 1.88 -24.43
C THR A 145 2.13 1.87 -23.55
N ILE A 146 2.50 0.68 -23.07
CA ILE A 146 3.74 0.43 -22.32
C ILE A 146 4.58 -0.63 -23.00
N GLU A 147 5.91 -0.39 -23.08
CA GLU A 147 6.90 -1.40 -23.40
C GLU A 147 7.88 -1.52 -22.23
N LEU A 148 7.95 -2.71 -21.65
CA LEU A 148 8.83 -3.03 -20.54
C LEU A 148 10.15 -3.61 -21.10
N PRO A 149 11.31 -2.95 -20.92
CA PRO A 149 12.60 -3.46 -21.36
C PRO A 149 12.98 -4.79 -20.71
N ASP A 150 13.85 -5.55 -21.39
CA ASP A 150 14.38 -6.81 -20.87
C ASP A 150 15.05 -6.63 -19.50
N GLY A 151 14.82 -7.60 -18.62
CA GLY A 151 15.38 -7.62 -17.28
C GLY A 151 14.62 -6.79 -16.25
N MET A 152 13.79 -5.80 -16.65
CA MET A 152 12.99 -4.98 -15.75
C MET A 152 11.79 -5.74 -15.18
N GLU A 153 11.35 -5.31 -14.01
CA GLU A 153 10.12 -5.81 -13.35
C GLU A 153 9.33 -4.63 -12.76
N LEU A 154 8.02 -4.69 -12.90
CA LEU A 154 7.10 -3.76 -12.25
C LEU A 154 6.57 -4.34 -10.95
N ASP A 155 6.43 -3.48 -9.95
CA ASP A 155 5.77 -3.80 -8.68
C ASP A 155 4.91 -2.62 -8.24
N LEU A 156 3.61 -2.84 -8.19
CA LEU A 156 2.64 -1.87 -7.70
C LEU A 156 2.38 -2.02 -6.18
N GLY A 157 3.16 -2.83 -5.47
CA GLY A 157 2.98 -3.07 -4.03
C GLY A 157 3.07 -1.83 -3.15
N GLY A 158 3.71 -0.75 -3.63
CA GLY A 158 3.77 0.54 -2.93
C GLY A 158 2.58 1.47 -3.16
N ILE A 159 1.59 1.08 -3.99
CA ILE A 159 0.37 1.86 -4.25
C ILE A 159 -0.89 0.99 -4.34
N GLY A 160 -0.75 -0.30 -4.60
CA GLY A 160 -1.88 -1.17 -4.94
C GLY A 160 -2.87 -1.36 -3.80
N LYS A 161 -2.40 -1.43 -2.56
CA LYS A 161 -3.27 -1.61 -1.39
C LYS A 161 -4.03 -0.33 -1.07
N GLU A 162 -3.36 0.79 -1.06
CA GLU A 162 -3.94 2.11 -0.83
C GLU A 162 -4.95 2.47 -1.93
N TYR A 163 -4.61 2.13 -3.17
CA TYR A 163 -5.54 2.25 -4.29
C TYR A 163 -6.80 1.39 -4.10
N ALA A 164 -6.64 0.16 -3.62
CA ALA A 164 -7.80 -0.70 -3.32
C ALA A 164 -8.69 -0.13 -2.21
N VAL A 165 -8.12 0.50 -1.18
CA VAL A 165 -8.87 1.23 -0.15
C VAL A 165 -9.69 2.36 -0.78
N ASP A 166 -9.06 3.17 -1.64
CA ASP A 166 -9.73 4.29 -2.30
C ASP A 166 -10.85 3.81 -3.25
N ARG A 167 -10.62 2.72 -3.99
CA ARG A 167 -11.64 2.13 -4.87
C ARG A 167 -12.83 1.55 -4.09
N ALA A 168 -12.56 0.81 -3.01
CA ALA A 168 -13.63 0.31 -2.13
C ALA A 168 -14.42 1.47 -1.49
N TYR A 169 -13.72 2.53 -1.06
CA TYR A 169 -14.36 3.74 -0.55
C TYR A 169 -15.28 4.38 -1.60
N GLU A 170 -14.86 4.54 -2.84
CA GLU A 170 -15.68 5.12 -3.92
C GLU A 170 -16.93 4.29 -4.22
N LEU A 171 -16.80 2.95 -4.23
CA LEU A 171 -17.93 2.05 -4.42
C LEU A 171 -18.95 2.17 -3.27
N LEU A 172 -18.47 2.16 -2.04
CA LEU A 172 -19.32 2.27 -0.86
C LEU A 172 -19.96 3.65 -0.72
N SER A 173 -19.29 4.72 -1.13
CA SER A 173 -19.83 6.07 -1.11
C SER A 173 -21.10 6.23 -1.97
N LYS A 174 -21.26 5.38 -2.97
CA LYS A 174 -22.47 5.36 -3.83
C LYS A 174 -23.60 4.49 -3.29
N LYS A 175 -23.32 3.60 -2.34
CA LYS A 175 -24.25 2.54 -1.89
C LYS A 175 -24.60 2.62 -0.41
N ALA A 176 -23.65 3.05 0.43
CA ALA A 176 -23.83 3.04 1.87
C ALA A 176 -24.75 4.19 2.31
N PRO A 177 -25.78 3.90 3.14
CA PRO A 177 -26.73 4.92 3.58
C PRO A 177 -26.20 5.82 4.71
N GLY A 178 -25.02 5.53 5.23
CA GLY A 178 -24.41 6.23 6.36
C GLY A 178 -22.89 6.19 6.36
N PRO A 179 -22.25 6.71 7.41
CA PRO A 179 -20.81 6.74 7.51
C PRO A 179 -20.22 5.33 7.60
N PHE A 180 -19.05 5.18 6.97
CA PHE A 180 -18.27 3.94 6.97
C PHE A 180 -16.77 4.24 7.00
N LEU A 181 -16.00 3.23 7.35
CA LEU A 181 -14.54 3.21 7.30
C LEU A 181 -14.09 1.93 6.60
N VAL A 182 -13.25 2.08 5.58
CA VAL A 182 -12.53 0.97 4.92
C VAL A 182 -11.14 0.89 5.52
N ASN A 183 -10.71 -0.30 5.93
CA ASN A 183 -9.37 -0.56 6.49
C ASN A 183 -8.80 -1.85 5.87
N PHE A 184 -7.74 -1.72 5.06
CA PHE A 184 -7.04 -2.85 4.47
C PHE A 184 -5.60 -2.90 5.01
N GLY A 185 -5.42 -3.74 6.04
CA GLY A 185 -4.10 -3.96 6.63
C GLY A 185 -3.47 -2.76 7.33
N GLY A 186 -4.29 -1.82 7.84
CA GLY A 186 -3.84 -0.60 8.52
C GLY A 186 -3.87 0.65 7.66
N ASP A 187 -4.03 0.53 6.33
CA ASP A 187 -4.32 1.66 5.46
C ASP A 187 -5.83 1.83 5.36
N LEU A 188 -6.31 3.05 5.60
CA LEU A 188 -7.74 3.24 5.81
C LEU A 188 -8.27 4.57 5.27
N ARG A 189 -9.58 4.59 4.98
CA ARG A 189 -10.30 5.80 4.56
C ARG A 189 -11.70 5.84 5.16
N ALA A 190 -12.06 6.98 5.74
CA ALA A 190 -13.35 7.22 6.37
C ALA A 190 -14.20 8.20 5.58
N SER A 191 -15.48 7.89 5.37
CA SER A 191 -16.42 8.71 4.60
C SER A 191 -17.00 9.87 5.42
N GLY A 192 -17.10 9.68 6.73
CA GLY A 192 -17.68 10.64 7.66
C GLY A 192 -17.63 10.12 9.09
N PRO A 193 -17.99 10.94 10.07
CA PRO A 193 -17.94 10.55 11.46
C PRO A 193 -19.01 9.49 11.78
N PRO A 194 -18.67 8.46 12.59
CA PRO A 194 -19.66 7.53 13.14
C PRO A 194 -20.59 8.21 14.15
N PRO A 195 -21.63 7.53 14.66
CA PRO A 195 -22.58 8.13 15.60
C PRO A 195 -21.95 8.74 16.85
N ASN A 196 -20.83 8.21 17.32
CA ASN A 196 -20.06 8.73 18.48
C ASN A 196 -19.10 9.87 18.12
N GLY A 197 -19.11 10.38 16.86
CA GLY A 197 -18.44 11.58 16.41
C GLY A 197 -17.04 11.38 15.80
N PHE A 198 -16.38 10.23 15.99
CA PHE A 198 -15.06 9.93 15.38
C PHE A 198 -14.75 8.42 15.41
N TRP A 199 -13.97 7.98 14.43
CA TRP A 199 -13.34 6.66 14.42
C TRP A 199 -12.08 6.69 15.28
N GLN A 200 -11.94 5.69 16.16
CA GLN A 200 -10.71 5.51 16.94
C GLN A 200 -9.76 4.63 16.13
N VAL A 201 -8.62 5.19 15.76
CA VAL A 201 -7.58 4.49 14.98
C VAL A 201 -6.31 4.39 15.83
N GLY A 202 -5.91 3.17 16.15
CA GLY A 202 -4.67 2.90 16.88
C GLY A 202 -3.46 2.95 15.96
N ILE A 203 -2.41 3.70 16.32
CA ILE A 203 -1.07 3.55 15.73
C ILE A 203 -0.34 2.48 16.53
N GLU A 204 0.02 1.37 15.87
CA GLU A 204 0.72 0.26 16.50
C GLU A 204 2.13 0.67 16.95
N LYS A 205 2.54 0.18 18.11
CA LYS A 205 3.90 0.32 18.59
C LYS A 205 4.83 -0.57 17.76
N PRO A 206 5.91 -0.04 17.17
CA PRO A 206 6.84 -0.84 16.41
C PRO A 206 7.37 -2.03 17.20
N GLY A 207 7.23 -3.25 16.64
CA GLY A 207 7.66 -4.51 17.26
C GLY A 207 6.69 -5.09 18.31
N ARG A 208 5.51 -4.49 18.50
CA ARG A 208 4.45 -5.06 19.37
C ARG A 208 3.13 -4.99 18.62
N GLU A 209 2.75 -6.09 18.00
CA GLU A 209 1.45 -6.20 17.32
C GLU A 209 0.30 -6.03 18.31
N ARG A 210 -0.74 -5.32 17.88
CA ARG A 210 -1.97 -5.04 18.64
C ARG A 210 -1.78 -4.16 19.90
N ASP A 211 -0.59 -3.60 20.10
CA ASP A 211 -0.32 -2.65 21.18
C ASP A 211 -0.25 -1.24 20.58
N ALA A 212 -1.30 -0.47 20.78
CA ALA A 212 -1.37 0.90 20.27
C ALA A 212 -0.59 1.84 21.19
N CYS A 213 0.41 2.54 20.63
CA CYS A 213 1.11 3.59 21.35
C CYS A 213 0.38 4.93 21.33
N MET A 214 -0.58 5.08 20.42
CA MET A 214 -1.37 6.30 20.25
C MET A 214 -2.74 5.96 19.64
N ILE A 215 -3.78 6.70 20.02
CA ILE A 215 -5.11 6.62 19.42
C ILE A 215 -5.39 7.94 18.71
N LEU A 216 -5.70 7.86 17.43
CA LEU A 216 -6.11 8.98 16.60
C LEU A 216 -7.64 9.02 16.50
N HIS A 217 -8.18 10.23 16.46
CA HIS A 217 -9.60 10.48 16.24
C HIS A 217 -9.81 10.97 14.81
N LEU A 218 -10.28 10.08 13.93
CA LEU A 218 -10.55 10.37 12.54
C LEU A 218 -12.04 10.61 12.31
N LYS A 219 -12.39 11.72 11.65
CA LYS A 219 -13.76 12.00 11.22
C LYS A 219 -13.99 11.67 9.76
N HIS A 220 -13.05 12.03 8.92
CA HIS A 220 -13.05 11.81 7.47
C HIS A 220 -11.62 11.85 6.95
N GLY A 221 -11.42 11.44 5.68
CA GLY A 221 -10.10 11.37 5.06
C GLY A 221 -9.45 10.00 5.24
N ALA A 222 -8.17 9.92 4.98
CA ALA A 222 -7.42 8.67 4.96
C ALA A 222 -6.20 8.71 5.89
N LEU A 223 -5.77 7.54 6.33
CA LEU A 223 -4.50 7.30 7.00
C LEU A 223 -3.81 6.12 6.32
N ALA A 224 -2.53 6.25 6.05
CA ALA A 224 -1.69 5.13 5.62
C ALA A 224 -0.39 5.11 6.41
N THR A 225 0.13 3.91 6.62
CA THR A 225 1.32 3.71 7.44
C THR A 225 2.36 2.88 6.69
N SER A 226 3.54 3.46 6.50
CA SER A 226 4.74 2.77 6.03
C SER A 226 5.72 2.54 7.17
N GLY A 227 6.41 1.40 7.16
CA GLY A 227 7.39 1.08 8.19
C GLY A 227 7.93 -0.33 8.06
N ASP A 228 8.85 -0.69 8.93
CA ASP A 228 9.56 -1.96 8.91
C ASP A 228 9.13 -2.93 10.02
N SER A 229 7.98 -2.70 10.65
CA SER A 229 7.54 -3.46 11.82
C SER A 229 7.39 -4.97 11.57
N ARG A 230 7.00 -5.36 10.34
CA ARG A 230 6.66 -6.75 9.98
C ARG A 230 7.63 -7.39 8.97
N ARG A 231 8.32 -6.58 8.15
CA ARG A 231 9.20 -7.07 7.08
C ARG A 231 10.56 -6.41 7.18
N PHE A 232 11.52 -7.13 7.72
CA PHE A 232 12.88 -6.65 7.93
C PHE A 232 13.85 -7.83 8.03
N LEU A 233 15.14 -7.54 7.92
CA LEU A 233 16.24 -8.39 8.34
C LEU A 233 16.97 -7.73 9.52
N LEU A 234 17.53 -8.51 10.42
CA LEU A 234 18.29 -8.00 11.55
C LEU A 234 19.69 -8.62 11.56
N ARG A 235 20.71 -7.79 11.35
CA ARG A 235 22.11 -8.23 11.36
C ARG A 235 22.97 -7.26 12.15
N ASP A 236 23.79 -7.80 13.06
CA ASP A 236 24.72 -7.03 13.90
C ASP A 236 24.05 -5.86 14.64
N GLY A 237 22.80 -6.05 15.08
CA GLY A 237 22.00 -5.00 15.73
C GLY A 237 21.42 -3.94 14.77
N LEU A 238 21.76 -3.99 13.49
CA LEU A 238 21.20 -3.12 12.47
C LEU A 238 19.97 -3.75 11.80
N ARG A 239 18.95 -2.94 11.61
CA ARG A 239 17.69 -3.33 10.99
C ARG A 239 17.62 -2.86 9.53
N TYR A 240 17.32 -3.78 8.67
CA TYR A 240 17.17 -3.58 7.23
C TYR A 240 15.69 -3.74 6.86
N GLY A 241 14.98 -2.62 6.70
CA GLY A 241 13.57 -2.60 6.33
C GLY A 241 13.34 -2.99 4.87
N HIS A 242 12.11 -3.36 4.55
CA HIS A 242 11.75 -3.80 3.19
C HIS A 242 11.53 -2.65 2.19
N VAL A 243 11.49 -1.40 2.64
CA VAL A 243 11.43 -0.23 1.78
C VAL A 243 12.83 0.06 1.29
N LEU A 244 13.08 -0.23 0.03
CA LEU A 244 14.41 -0.11 -0.59
C LEU A 244 14.53 1.21 -1.35
N ASN A 245 15.69 1.85 -1.23
CA ASN A 245 16.05 3.00 -2.04
C ASN A 245 16.35 2.54 -3.49
N PRO A 246 15.59 2.96 -4.50
CA PRO A 246 15.78 2.53 -5.89
C PRO A 246 17.15 2.87 -6.46
N LYS A 247 17.77 3.95 -5.99
CA LYS A 247 19.07 4.44 -6.48
C LYS A 247 20.25 3.59 -5.96
N THR A 248 20.11 2.98 -4.78
CA THR A 248 21.18 2.19 -4.16
C THR A 248 20.87 0.70 -4.11
N GLY A 249 19.59 0.32 -4.20
CA GLY A 249 19.13 -1.05 -4.00
C GLY A 249 19.13 -1.52 -2.53
N TRP A 250 19.43 -0.63 -1.58
CA TRP A 250 19.54 -0.92 -0.15
C TRP A 250 18.47 -0.19 0.66
N PRO A 251 18.07 -0.71 1.82
CA PRO A 251 17.26 0.05 2.77
C PRO A 251 17.96 1.34 3.21
N VAL A 252 17.16 2.36 3.50
CA VAL A 252 17.69 3.58 4.13
C VAL A 252 17.98 3.30 5.59
N LEU A 253 19.25 3.37 5.98
CA LEU A 253 19.65 3.20 7.37
C LEU A 253 19.14 4.37 8.21
N HIS A 254 18.79 4.08 9.48
CA HIS A 254 18.20 5.06 10.41
C HIS A 254 16.90 5.69 9.93
N ALA A 255 16.17 4.98 9.06
CA ALA A 255 14.80 5.35 8.75
C ALA A 255 13.89 5.13 9.97
N PRO A 256 12.84 5.94 10.14
CA PRO A 256 11.84 5.71 11.18
C PRO A 256 11.25 4.30 11.09
N ARG A 257 10.91 3.74 12.25
CA ARG A 257 10.27 2.42 12.35
C ARG A 257 8.85 2.40 11.79
N SER A 258 8.19 3.54 11.87
CA SER A 258 6.83 3.71 11.36
C SER A 258 6.55 5.18 11.06
N VAL A 259 5.92 5.44 9.93
CA VAL A 259 5.43 6.75 9.52
C VAL A 259 3.97 6.61 9.12
N THR A 260 3.09 7.28 9.85
CA THR A 260 1.66 7.40 9.51
C THR A 260 1.40 8.79 8.97
N VAL A 261 0.69 8.89 7.86
CA VAL A 261 0.31 10.16 7.22
C VAL A 261 -1.20 10.22 7.08
N ALA A 262 -1.77 11.41 7.35
CA ALA A 262 -3.17 11.72 7.07
C ALA A 262 -3.28 12.56 5.80
N ALA A 263 -4.16 12.14 4.88
CA ALA A 263 -4.39 12.84 3.62
C ALA A 263 -5.88 12.75 3.18
N SER A 264 -6.19 13.30 2.02
CA SER A 264 -7.54 13.26 1.43
C SER A 264 -7.88 11.89 0.85
N SER A 265 -6.89 11.15 0.36
CA SER A 265 -6.99 9.79 -0.17
C SER A 265 -5.95 8.87 0.47
N CYS A 266 -6.22 7.58 0.47
CA CYS A 266 -5.32 6.58 1.01
C CYS A 266 -4.05 6.46 0.13
N THR A 267 -4.20 6.57 -1.18
CA THR A 267 -3.09 6.54 -2.14
C THR A 267 -2.11 7.69 -1.90
N GLU A 268 -2.61 8.91 -1.63
CA GLU A 268 -1.77 10.06 -1.28
C GLU A 268 -1.05 9.85 0.05
N ALA A 269 -1.76 9.39 1.09
CA ALA A 269 -1.18 9.12 2.40
C ALA A 269 -0.07 8.06 2.32
N GLY A 270 -0.29 6.97 1.57
CA GLY A 270 0.67 5.88 1.37
C GLY A 270 1.92 6.31 0.62
N MET A 271 1.75 7.10 -0.45
CA MET A 271 2.89 7.68 -1.17
C MET A 271 3.76 8.53 -0.23
N LEU A 272 3.15 9.47 0.51
CA LEU A 272 3.89 10.36 1.41
C LEU A 272 4.56 9.62 2.56
N SER A 273 3.91 8.61 3.13
CA SER A 273 4.50 7.79 4.20
C SER A 273 5.70 6.97 3.70
N THR A 274 5.62 6.42 2.48
CA THR A 274 6.72 5.68 1.85
C THR A 274 7.90 6.60 1.52
N LEU A 275 7.62 7.77 0.93
CA LEU A 275 8.66 8.77 0.64
C LEU A 275 9.35 9.26 1.93
N ALA A 276 8.61 9.43 3.02
CA ALA A 276 9.19 9.81 4.30
C ALA A 276 10.15 8.75 4.84
N ILE A 277 9.82 7.44 4.76
CA ILE A 277 10.75 6.36 5.09
C ILE A 277 12.04 6.47 4.26
N LEU A 278 11.92 6.76 2.97
CA LEU A 278 13.05 6.89 2.06
C LEU A 278 13.92 8.13 2.33
N GLN A 279 13.40 9.15 3.05
CA GLN A 279 14.18 10.29 3.54
C GLN A 279 15.03 9.96 4.78
N GLY A 280 14.84 8.80 5.40
CA GLY A 280 15.58 8.39 6.59
C GLY A 280 15.40 9.38 7.74
N ALA A 281 16.50 9.87 8.32
CA ALA A 281 16.48 10.82 9.44
C ALA A 281 15.77 12.16 9.12
N LYS A 282 15.59 12.50 7.84
CA LYS A 282 14.87 13.71 7.38
C LYS A 282 13.37 13.51 7.18
N ALA A 283 12.82 12.37 7.56
CA ALA A 283 11.40 12.05 7.36
C ALA A 283 10.44 13.12 7.91
N ARG A 284 10.70 13.64 9.13
CA ARG A 284 9.88 14.71 9.73
C ARG A 284 9.99 16.03 8.98
N GLU A 285 11.20 16.42 8.60
CA GLU A 285 11.46 17.64 7.83
C GLU A 285 10.68 17.59 6.52
N PHE A 286 10.83 16.52 5.78
CA PHE A 286 10.10 16.27 4.55
C PHE A 286 8.57 16.39 4.72
N LEU A 287 8.00 15.74 5.73
CA LEU A 287 6.54 15.78 5.96
C LEU A 287 6.04 17.16 6.43
N ASN A 288 6.85 17.90 7.18
CA ASN A 288 6.55 19.28 7.55
C ASN A 288 6.49 20.20 6.32
N GLU A 289 7.41 20.02 5.36
CA GLU A 289 7.42 20.77 4.09
C GLU A 289 6.19 20.46 3.23
N GLN A 290 5.66 19.21 3.29
CA GLN A 290 4.42 18.86 2.63
C GLN A 290 3.16 19.39 3.35
N ALA A 291 3.31 20.01 4.52
CA ALA A 291 2.23 20.57 5.34
C ALA A 291 1.09 19.55 5.67
N VAL A 292 1.43 18.25 5.80
CA VAL A 292 0.49 17.17 6.10
C VAL A 292 0.55 16.76 7.57
N ARG A 293 -0.57 16.31 8.12
CA ARG A 293 -0.58 15.70 9.45
C ARG A 293 0.11 14.34 9.41
N HIS A 294 1.05 14.12 10.33
CA HIS A 294 1.84 12.91 10.35
C HIS A 294 2.30 12.51 11.75
N TRP A 295 2.65 11.25 11.92
CA TRP A 295 3.21 10.66 13.13
C TRP A 295 4.39 9.79 12.75
N VAL A 296 5.54 10.09 13.30
CA VAL A 296 6.81 9.39 13.04
C VAL A 296 7.26 8.73 14.35
N LEU A 297 7.44 7.40 14.31
CA LEU A 297 7.95 6.59 15.41
C LEU A 297 9.34 6.08 15.06
N GLU A 298 10.30 6.29 15.98
CA GLU A 298 11.69 5.86 15.85
C GLU A 298 11.90 4.41 16.32
#